data_747a6c4e4493354e68ae16af9375e7fc
#
_entry.id   747a6c4e4493354e68ae16af9375e7fc
#
_cell.length_a   1.000
_cell.length_b   1.000
_cell.length_c   1.000
_cell.angle_alpha   90.00
_cell.angle_beta   90.00
_cell.angle_gamma   90.00
#
_symmetry.space_group_name_H-M   'P 1'
#
loop_
_entity.id
_entity.type
_entity.pdbx_description
1 polymer ?
#
loop_
_entity_poly.entity_id
_entity_poly.type
_entity_poly.pdbx_seq_one_letter_code
_entity_poly.pdbx_strand_id
1 'polypeptide(L)' 'MKNYKLLNKTFKVLADTNRLQIIEALTKNCRSVNEIAEKAGISQPLASHHLKTLKEAGIARSESRGTFNYY' A
#
# COMPACT_ATOMS: atom_id res chain seq x y z
N MET A 1 7.74 -25.22 -11.38
CA MET A 1 6.36 -24.91 -11.70
C MET A 1 6.01 -23.49 -11.51
N LYS A 2 5.08 -23.07 -12.19
CA LYS A 2 4.73 -21.65 -12.20
C LYS A 2 3.37 -21.45 -11.58
N ASN A 3 3.25 -20.52 -10.70
CA ASN A 3 1.98 -20.15 -10.12
C ASN A 3 1.48 -18.88 -10.82
N TYR A 4 0.87 -19.05 -11.97
CA TYR A 4 0.39 -17.92 -12.76
C TYR A 4 -0.72 -17.15 -12.09
N LYS A 5 -1.52 -17.79 -11.24
CA LYS A 5 -2.58 -17.11 -10.48
C LYS A 5 -1.99 -16.12 -9.50
N LEU A 6 -0.96 -16.54 -8.77
CA LEU A 6 -0.28 -15.66 -7.82
C LEU A 6 0.42 -14.53 -8.54
N LEU A 7 1.09 -14.82 -9.64
CA LEU A 7 1.78 -13.82 -10.44
C LEU A 7 0.82 -12.78 -11.00
N ASN A 8 -0.31 -13.23 -11.54
CA ASN A 8 -1.35 -12.33 -12.05
C ASN A 8 -1.93 -11.46 -10.96
N LYS A 9 -2.15 -12.01 -9.78
CA LYS A 9 -2.65 -11.26 -8.63
C LYS A 9 -1.68 -10.15 -8.26
N THR A 10 -0.39 -10.45 -8.22
CA THR A 10 0.65 -9.46 -7.91
C THR A 10 0.68 -8.35 -8.96
N PHE A 11 0.61 -8.69 -10.23
CA PHE A 11 0.59 -7.70 -11.29
C PHE A 11 -0.65 -6.81 -11.24
N LYS A 12 -1.81 -7.38 -10.92
CA LYS A 12 -3.04 -6.59 -10.77
C LYS A 12 -2.93 -5.57 -9.64
N VAL A 13 -2.33 -5.97 -8.54
CA VAL A 13 -2.11 -5.07 -7.40
C VAL A 13 -1.21 -3.92 -7.82
N LEU A 14 -0.15 -4.19 -8.56
CA LEU A 14 0.80 -3.17 -8.99
C LEU A 14 0.29 -2.31 -10.15
N ALA A 15 -0.73 -2.76 -10.87
CA ALA A 15 -1.25 -2.03 -12.02
C ALA A 15 -2.16 -0.86 -11.64
N ASP A 16 -2.59 -0.79 -10.38
CA ASP A 16 -3.43 0.31 -9.91
C ASP A 16 -2.58 1.56 -9.69
N THR A 17 -2.96 2.66 -10.35
CA THR A 17 -2.21 3.91 -10.27
C THR A 17 -2.12 4.45 -8.84
N ASN A 18 -3.21 4.35 -8.08
CA ASN A 18 -3.21 4.82 -6.69
C ASN A 18 -2.24 4.01 -5.84
N ARG A 19 -2.16 2.70 -6.08
CA ARG A 19 -1.23 1.84 -5.35
C ARG A 19 0.21 2.16 -5.71
N LEU A 20 0.51 2.47 -6.96
CA LEU A 20 1.85 2.89 -7.37
C LEU A 20 2.24 4.21 -6.70
N GLN A 21 1.32 5.15 -6.59
CA GLN A 21 1.55 6.41 -5.88
C GLN A 21 1.81 6.18 -4.39
N ILE A 22 1.11 5.24 -3.78
CA ILE A 22 1.32 4.87 -2.38
C ILE A 22 2.70 4.25 -2.20
N ILE A 23 3.11 3.36 -3.09
CA ILE A 23 4.45 2.76 -3.05
C ILE A 23 5.51 3.84 -3.14
N GLU A 24 5.33 4.80 -4.03
CA GLU A 24 6.26 5.93 -4.14
C GLU A 24 6.33 6.71 -2.83
N ALA A 25 5.18 6.97 -2.21
CA ALA A 25 5.15 7.66 -0.92
C ALA A 25 5.92 6.89 0.15
N LEU A 26 5.79 5.56 0.18
CA LEU A 26 6.51 4.72 1.12
C LEU A 26 8.02 4.83 0.93
N THR A 27 8.48 4.92 -0.32
CA THR A 27 9.92 5.06 -0.59
C THR A 27 10.47 6.41 -0.16
N LYS A 28 9.60 7.39 0.08
CA LYS A 28 9.99 8.73 0.53
C LYS A 28 9.79 8.91 2.04
N ASN A 29 9.81 7.82 2.78
CA ASN A 29 9.71 7.81 4.24
C ASN A 29 8.37 8.31 4.81
N CYS A 30 7.31 8.26 4.02
CA CYS A 30 5.96 8.45 4.53
C CYS A 30 5.54 7.17 5.24
N ARG A 31 5.12 7.27 6.50
CA ARG A 31 4.86 6.08 7.33
C ARG A 31 3.42 5.95 7.79
N SER A 32 2.80 7.03 8.24
CA SER A 32 1.41 6.95 8.69
C SER A 32 0.47 6.94 7.50
N VAL A 33 -0.73 6.36 7.71
CA VAL A 33 -1.76 6.36 6.67
C VAL A 33 -2.09 7.79 6.22
N ASN A 34 -2.13 8.72 7.17
CA ASN A 34 -2.45 10.11 6.86
C ASN A 34 -1.38 10.75 5.96
N GLU A 35 -0.12 10.55 6.29
CA GLU A 35 0.98 11.07 5.46
C GLU A 35 0.96 10.47 4.06
N ILE A 36 0.71 9.16 3.97
CA ILE A 36 0.66 8.46 2.70
C ILE A 36 -0.52 8.95 1.85
N ALA A 37 -1.69 9.12 2.48
CA ALA A 37 -2.88 9.61 1.79
C ALA A 37 -2.64 11.02 1.23
N GLU A 38 -2.06 11.89 2.05
CA GLU A 38 -1.76 13.26 1.65
C GLU A 38 -0.77 13.29 0.48
N LYS A 39 0.28 12.49 0.57
CA LYS A 39 1.31 12.43 -0.47
C LYS A 39 0.76 11.87 -1.77
N ALA A 40 -0.10 10.88 -1.70
CA ALA A 40 -0.72 10.27 -2.87
C ALA A 40 -1.91 11.08 -3.43
N GLY A 41 -2.38 12.08 -2.69
CA GLY A 41 -3.50 12.90 -3.13
C GLY A 41 -4.83 12.17 -3.09
N ILE A 42 -5.03 11.26 -2.15
CA ILE A 42 -6.26 10.49 -1.99
C ILE A 42 -6.76 10.59 -0.56
N SER A 43 -8.01 10.17 -0.35
CA SER A 43 -8.58 10.17 0.99
C SER A 43 -7.90 9.16 1.90
N GLN A 44 -7.95 9.40 3.20
CA GLN A 44 -7.39 8.49 4.18
C GLN A 44 -8.04 7.10 4.14
N PRO A 45 -9.38 6.97 4.06
CA PRO A 45 -10.00 5.65 3.92
C PRO A 45 -9.55 4.91 2.67
N LEU A 46 -9.39 5.59 1.56
CA LEU A 46 -8.93 4.98 0.32
C LEU A 46 -7.48 4.53 0.45
N ALA A 47 -6.63 5.36 1.03
CA ALA A 47 -5.24 4.99 1.29
C ALA A 47 -5.16 3.76 2.20
N SER A 48 -5.97 3.73 3.24
CA SER A 48 -6.02 2.60 4.17
C SER A 48 -6.40 1.31 3.45
N HIS A 49 -7.38 1.39 2.56
CA HIS A 49 -7.81 0.24 1.75
C HIS A 49 -6.67 -0.27 0.86
N HIS A 50 -6.01 0.62 0.16
CA HIS A 50 -4.90 0.24 -0.72
C HIS A 50 -3.72 -0.33 0.07
N LEU A 51 -3.39 0.26 1.21
CA LEU A 51 -2.31 -0.23 2.06
C LEU A 51 -2.59 -1.63 2.58
N LYS A 52 -3.84 -1.89 2.96
CA LYS A 52 -4.24 -3.22 3.39
C LYS A 52 -4.06 -4.23 2.26
N THR A 53 -4.45 -3.87 1.04
CA THR A 53 -4.29 -4.73 -0.13
C THR A 53 -2.81 -5.01 -0.40
N LEU A 54 -1.96 -4.00 -0.32
CA LEU A 54 -0.52 -4.15 -0.52
C LEU A 54 0.10 -5.02 0.57
N LYS A 55 -0.35 -4.87 1.80
CA LYS A 55 0.11 -5.70 2.91
C LYS A 55 -0.28 -7.16 2.71
N GLU A 56 -1.52 -7.41 2.31
CA GLU A 56 -1.99 -8.77 2.06
C GLU A 56 -1.26 -9.43 0.90
N ALA A 57 -0.80 -8.64 -0.07
CA ALA A 57 -0.01 -9.13 -1.19
C ALA A 57 1.48 -9.30 -0.86
N GLY A 58 1.89 -8.95 0.38
CA GLY A 58 3.28 -9.07 0.79
C GLY A 58 4.19 -7.96 0.26
N ILE A 59 3.62 -6.90 -0.32
CA ILE A 59 4.39 -5.78 -0.88
C ILE A 59 4.72 -4.76 0.21
N ALA A 60 3.82 -4.58 1.18
CA ALA A 60 4.02 -3.65 2.29
C ALA A 60 3.90 -4.37 3.61
N ARG A 61 4.48 -3.79 4.64
CA ARG A 61 4.36 -4.24 6.03
C ARG A 61 3.75 -3.13 6.86
N SER A 62 3.14 -3.47 7.97
CA SER A 62 2.61 -2.48 8.88
C SER A 62 3.04 -2.76 10.31
N GLU A 63 3.11 -1.70 11.10
CA GLU A 63 3.44 -1.75 12.51
C GLU A 63 2.49 -0.83 13.25
N SER A 64 1.88 -1.34 14.31
CA SER A 64 1.00 -0.54 15.15
C SER A 64 1.80 0.14 16.25
N ARG A 65 1.59 1.43 16.43
CA ARG A 65 2.20 2.21 17.50
C ARG A 65 1.11 3.06 18.16
N GLY A 66 0.61 2.58 19.30
CA GLY A 66 -0.53 3.20 19.95
C GLY A 66 -1.76 3.10 19.05
N THR A 67 -2.38 4.23 18.71
CA THR A 67 -3.54 4.27 17.85
C THR A 67 -3.23 4.44 16.38
N PHE A 68 -1.95 4.51 16.03
CA PHE A 68 -1.51 4.73 14.65
C PHE A 68 -0.95 3.47 14.03
N ASN A 69 -1.18 3.30 12.73
CA ASN A 69 -0.56 2.27 11.93
C ASN A 69 0.48 2.92 11.01
N TYR A 70 1.67 2.35 10.97
CA TYR A 70 2.79 2.81 10.14
C TYR A 70 3.15 1.74 9.13
N TYR A 71 3.36 2.13 7.90
CA TYR A 71 3.66 1.23 6.78
C TYR A 71 5.07 1.43 6.24
#